data_c78559008c64d8c9636ba0821dbf5b58
#
_entry.id   c78559008c64d8c9636ba0821dbf5b58
#
_cell.length_a   1.000
_cell.length_b   1.000
_cell.length_c   1.000
_cell.angle_alpha   90.00
_cell.angle_beta   90.00
_cell.angle_gamma   90.00
#
_symmetry.space_group_name_H-M   'P 1'
#
loop_
_entity.id
_entity.type
_entity.pdbx_description
1 polymer ?
#
loop_
_entity_poly.entity_id
_entity_poly.type
_entity_poly.pdbx_seq_one_letter_code
_entity_poly.pdbx_strand_id
1 'polypeptide(L)'
;MQQIPMTVRGAELLRKELEYLKNERRPEIIKAIAEAREHGDLKENAEYHAAREQQGFCEGRIQEIEGKLANCQIIDVTKIPNNGKVIFGATVVLVNTNTDDEVTYRIVGDDEADIKNGLISVNSPIARGLGGKEVDDVVNIATPGGAVEFEIIEVEYV
;
A
#
# COMPACT_ATOMS: atom_id res chain seq x y z
N MET A 1 -18.17 5.76 -8.99
CA MET A 1 -16.72 5.68 -8.71
C MET A 1 -16.35 4.26 -8.32
N GLN A 2 -15.23 3.80 -8.86
CA GLN A 2 -14.73 2.49 -8.55
C GLN A 2 -14.12 2.49 -7.14
N GLN A 3 -14.54 1.56 -6.29
CA GLN A 3 -13.99 1.44 -4.95
C GLN A 3 -12.59 0.81 -5.00
N ILE A 4 -11.69 1.33 -4.19
CA ILE A 4 -10.31 0.84 -4.08
C ILE A 4 -10.28 -0.25 -3.00
N PRO A 5 -9.81 -1.48 -3.31
CA PRO A 5 -9.73 -2.52 -2.31
C PRO A 5 -8.59 -2.23 -1.32
N MET A 6 -8.86 -2.46 -0.05
CA MET A 6 -7.86 -2.35 1.02
C MET A 6 -8.02 -3.51 1.98
N THR A 7 -6.89 -3.97 2.55
CA THR A 7 -6.93 -4.88 3.68
C THR A 7 -7.30 -4.09 4.93
N VAL A 8 -7.74 -4.79 5.99
CA VAL A 8 -8.01 -4.16 7.29
C VAL A 8 -6.76 -3.43 7.79
N ARG A 9 -5.59 -4.07 7.69
CA ARG A 9 -4.32 -3.49 8.10
C ARG A 9 -3.97 -2.24 7.29
N GLY A 10 -4.16 -2.28 5.97
CA GLY A 10 -3.88 -1.13 5.10
C GLY A 10 -4.74 0.08 5.44
N ALA A 11 -6.03 -0.14 5.70
CA ALA A 11 -6.93 0.94 6.11
C ALA A 11 -6.55 1.51 7.47
N GLU A 12 -6.15 0.66 8.42
CA GLU A 12 -5.69 1.13 9.74
C GLU A 12 -4.42 1.96 9.65
N LEU A 13 -3.46 1.55 8.81
CA LEU A 13 -2.22 2.31 8.60
C LEU A 13 -2.51 3.70 8.03
N LEU A 14 -3.43 3.80 7.07
CA LEU A 14 -3.83 5.10 6.51
C LEU A 14 -4.53 5.96 7.55
N ARG A 15 -5.40 5.39 8.38
CA ARG A 15 -6.07 6.14 9.44
C ARG A 15 -5.09 6.69 10.46
N LYS A 16 -4.09 5.89 10.84
CA LYS A 16 -3.04 6.33 11.77
C LYS A 16 -2.18 7.43 11.17
N GLU A 17 -1.82 7.30 9.90
CA GLU A 17 -1.07 8.35 9.21
C GLU A 17 -1.88 9.65 9.16
N LEU A 18 -3.16 9.56 8.84
CA LEU A 18 -4.06 10.72 8.79
C LEU A 18 -4.14 11.42 10.15
N GLU A 19 -4.30 10.65 11.22
CA GLU A 19 -4.35 11.17 12.59
C GLU A 19 -3.04 11.89 12.95
N TYR A 20 -1.90 11.27 12.64
CA TYR A 20 -0.58 11.87 12.86
C TYR A 20 -0.45 13.21 12.09
N LEU A 21 -0.81 13.21 10.81
CA LEU A 21 -0.69 14.42 9.98
C LEU A 21 -1.56 15.56 10.50
N LYS A 22 -2.77 15.27 10.93
CA LYS A 22 -3.70 16.30 11.43
C LYS A 22 -3.36 16.78 12.83
N ASN A 23 -2.96 15.89 13.72
CA ASN A 23 -2.82 16.18 15.14
C ASN A 23 -1.39 16.52 15.57
N GLU A 24 -0.40 16.09 14.82
CA GLU A 24 1.01 16.31 15.16
C GLU A 24 1.76 17.08 14.07
N ARG A 25 1.76 16.60 12.84
CA ARG A 25 2.56 17.20 11.77
C ARG A 25 2.05 18.58 11.34
N ARG A 26 0.75 18.71 11.12
CA ARG A 26 0.14 19.99 10.75
C ARG A 26 0.41 21.08 11.79
N PRO A 27 0.17 20.83 13.11
CA PRO A 27 0.49 21.85 14.12
C PRO A 27 1.97 22.25 14.16
N GLU A 28 2.90 21.30 13.98
CA GLU A 28 4.33 21.58 13.91
C GLU A 28 4.66 22.53 12.77
N ILE A 29 4.07 22.29 11.59
CA ILE A 29 4.31 23.12 10.40
C ILE A 29 3.72 24.50 10.60
N ILE A 30 2.52 24.62 11.15
CA ILE A 30 1.90 25.91 11.45
C ILE A 30 2.78 26.72 12.40
N LYS A 31 3.32 26.07 13.41
CA LYS A 31 4.24 26.71 14.36
C LYS A 31 5.52 27.16 13.65
N ALA A 32 6.08 26.30 12.78
CA ALA A 32 7.29 26.63 12.01
C ALA A 32 7.06 27.85 11.09
N ILE A 33 5.89 27.95 10.47
CA ILE A 33 5.53 29.09 9.64
C ILE A 33 5.47 30.38 10.49
N ALA A 34 4.82 30.31 11.65
CA ALA A 34 4.70 31.45 12.56
C ALA A 34 6.08 31.93 13.03
N GLU A 35 6.95 31.02 13.42
CA GLU A 35 8.31 31.34 13.85
C GLU A 35 9.15 31.96 12.70
N ALA A 36 9.03 31.39 11.50
CA ALA A 36 9.75 31.92 10.33
C ALA A 36 9.32 33.33 9.97
N ARG A 37 8.03 33.63 10.11
CA ARG A 37 7.49 34.99 9.85
C ARG A 37 8.09 36.04 10.77
N GLU A 38 8.49 35.68 11.97
CA GLU A 38 9.10 36.60 12.94
C GLU A 38 10.48 37.10 12.49
N HIS A 39 11.12 36.38 11.55
CA HIS A 39 12.45 36.74 11.05
C HIS A 39 12.43 37.84 9.96
N GLY A 40 11.28 38.36 9.55
CA GLY A 40 11.16 39.51 8.67
C GLY A 40 10.73 39.17 7.25
N ASP A 41 11.56 39.60 6.25
CA ASP A 41 11.21 39.53 4.84
C ASP A 41 10.80 38.12 4.36
N LEU A 42 9.55 38.01 3.91
CA LEU A 42 9.01 36.70 3.47
C LEU A 42 9.53 36.25 2.11
N LYS A 43 9.91 37.19 1.22
CA LYS A 43 10.42 36.84 -0.12
C LYS A 43 11.76 36.13 -0.10
N GLU A 44 12.65 36.55 0.80
CA GLU A 44 14.00 36.00 0.91
C GLU A 44 14.18 35.07 2.09
N ASN A 45 13.10 34.78 2.82
CA ASN A 45 13.12 33.93 4.01
C ASN A 45 13.06 32.47 3.63
N ALA A 46 14.24 31.82 3.59
CA ALA A 46 14.34 30.40 3.21
C ALA A 46 13.57 29.47 4.17
N GLU A 47 13.55 29.79 5.47
CA GLU A 47 12.82 29.02 6.47
C GLU A 47 11.32 29.09 6.24
N TYR A 48 10.82 30.28 5.91
CA TYR A 48 9.42 30.48 5.58
C TYR A 48 9.01 29.68 4.34
N HIS A 49 9.80 29.73 3.27
CA HIS A 49 9.52 29.02 2.03
C HIS A 49 9.57 27.50 2.23
N ALA A 50 10.53 27.00 2.99
CA ALA A 50 10.62 25.57 3.32
C ALA A 50 9.41 25.11 4.12
N ALA A 51 8.97 25.88 5.11
CA ALA A 51 7.81 25.55 5.93
C ALA A 51 6.52 25.55 5.10
N ARG A 52 6.37 26.51 4.16
CA ARG A 52 5.23 26.57 3.26
C ARG A 52 5.19 25.37 2.31
N GLU A 53 6.34 24.92 1.83
CA GLU A 53 6.44 23.72 1.00
C GLU A 53 6.00 22.49 1.78
N GLN A 54 6.47 22.35 3.02
CA GLN A 54 6.07 21.25 3.90
C GLN A 54 4.56 21.28 4.18
N GLN A 55 3.98 22.49 4.32
CA GLN A 55 2.54 22.63 4.47
C GLN A 55 1.79 22.09 3.26
N GLY A 56 2.26 22.40 2.07
CA GLY A 56 1.66 21.91 0.82
C GLY A 56 1.68 20.37 0.75
N PHE A 57 2.81 19.76 1.09
CA PHE A 57 2.94 18.28 1.12
C PHE A 57 2.02 17.66 2.17
N CYS A 58 1.97 18.26 3.37
CA CYS A 58 1.13 17.76 4.45
C CYS A 58 -0.36 17.82 4.08
N GLU A 59 -0.85 18.97 3.61
CA GLU A 59 -2.25 19.14 3.23
C GLU A 59 -2.62 18.27 2.04
N GLY A 60 -1.73 18.14 1.06
CA GLY A 60 -1.93 17.26 -0.10
C GLY A 60 -2.05 15.80 0.30
N ARG A 61 -1.19 15.34 1.21
CA ARG A 61 -1.24 13.96 1.70
C ARG A 61 -2.52 13.70 2.52
N ILE A 62 -2.95 14.67 3.34
CA ILE A 62 -4.20 14.56 4.08
C ILE A 62 -5.39 14.36 3.13
N GLN A 63 -5.47 15.20 2.09
CA GLN A 63 -6.54 15.10 1.10
C GLN A 63 -6.51 13.76 0.37
N GLU A 64 -5.32 13.29 -0.01
CA GLU A 64 -5.15 12.00 -0.67
C GLU A 64 -5.65 10.85 0.19
N ILE A 65 -5.25 10.81 1.47
CA ILE A 65 -5.66 9.75 2.39
C ILE A 65 -7.18 9.81 2.63
N GLU A 66 -7.73 11.01 2.85
CA GLU A 66 -9.17 11.18 3.05
C GLU A 66 -9.96 10.69 1.84
N GLY A 67 -9.49 10.99 0.63
CA GLY A 67 -10.11 10.52 -0.59
C GLY A 67 -10.07 9.00 -0.73
N LYS A 68 -8.93 8.39 -0.39
CA LYS A 68 -8.77 6.94 -0.44
C LYS A 68 -9.68 6.23 0.57
N LEU A 69 -9.73 6.72 1.80
CA LEU A 69 -10.58 6.14 2.84
C LEU A 69 -12.07 6.31 2.53
N ALA A 70 -12.44 7.42 1.88
CA ALA A 70 -13.83 7.65 1.47
C ALA A 70 -14.28 6.70 0.36
N ASN A 71 -13.36 6.24 -0.48
CA ASN A 71 -13.66 5.40 -1.65
C ASN A 71 -13.10 3.97 -1.52
N CYS A 72 -12.73 3.52 -0.34
CA CYS A 72 -12.19 2.18 -0.16
C CYS A 72 -13.27 1.14 0.09
N GLN A 73 -12.95 -0.08 -0.32
CA GLN A 73 -13.68 -1.27 0.08
C GLN A 73 -12.73 -2.10 0.94
N ILE A 74 -13.03 -2.21 2.23
CA ILE A 74 -12.20 -2.98 3.16
C ILE A 74 -12.59 -4.45 3.03
N ILE A 75 -11.59 -5.29 2.70
CA ILE A 75 -11.78 -6.73 2.53
C ILE A 75 -11.04 -7.45 3.65
N ASP A 76 -11.79 -8.16 4.47
CA ASP A 76 -11.24 -9.00 5.54
C ASP A 76 -11.36 -10.47 5.11
N VAL A 77 -10.25 -11.04 4.64
CA VAL A 77 -10.23 -12.41 4.13
C VAL A 77 -10.48 -13.45 5.23
N THR A 78 -10.24 -13.09 6.50
CA THR A 78 -10.49 -14.00 7.62
C THR A 78 -11.97 -14.32 7.79
N LYS A 79 -12.84 -13.50 7.21
CA LYS A 79 -14.30 -13.67 7.23
C LYS A 79 -14.84 -14.37 5.98
N ILE A 80 -13.97 -14.71 5.04
CA ILE A 80 -14.34 -15.38 3.78
C ILE A 80 -13.96 -16.85 3.88
N PRO A 81 -14.87 -17.80 3.57
CA PRO A 81 -14.52 -19.21 3.54
C PRO A 81 -13.41 -19.48 2.53
N ASN A 82 -12.35 -20.17 2.96
CA ASN A 82 -11.21 -20.47 2.09
C ASN A 82 -11.56 -21.64 1.17
N ASN A 83 -11.71 -21.35 -0.12
CA ASN A 83 -11.98 -22.34 -1.15
C ASN A 83 -10.75 -22.68 -1.99
N GLY A 84 -9.56 -22.24 -1.57
CA GLY A 84 -8.30 -22.49 -2.29
C GLY A 84 -8.00 -21.51 -3.41
N LYS A 85 -8.88 -20.54 -3.66
CA LYS A 85 -8.68 -19.54 -4.73
C LYS A 85 -7.92 -18.34 -4.23
N VAL A 86 -7.08 -17.80 -5.11
CA VAL A 86 -6.35 -16.56 -4.85
C VAL A 86 -7.29 -15.38 -5.04
N ILE A 87 -7.54 -14.65 -3.94
CA ILE A 87 -8.36 -13.43 -3.94
C ILE A 87 -7.55 -12.30 -3.32
N PHE A 88 -8.07 -11.07 -3.44
CA PHE A 88 -7.47 -9.92 -2.75
C PHE A 88 -7.34 -10.20 -1.25
N GLY A 89 -6.18 -9.89 -0.69
CA GLY A 89 -5.89 -10.13 0.72
C GLY A 89 -5.35 -11.51 1.04
N ALA A 90 -5.39 -12.45 0.09
CA ALA A 90 -4.89 -13.81 0.31
C ALA A 90 -3.38 -13.85 0.42
N THR A 91 -2.89 -14.78 1.24
CA THR A 91 -1.47 -15.09 1.36
C THR A 91 -1.20 -16.35 0.55
N VAL A 92 -0.26 -16.27 -0.39
CA VAL A 92 0.00 -17.34 -1.36
C VAL A 92 1.43 -17.81 -1.22
N VAL A 93 1.60 -19.13 -1.06
CA VAL A 93 2.93 -19.74 -1.07
C VAL A 93 3.19 -20.30 -2.47
N LEU A 94 4.28 -19.86 -3.08
CA LEU A 94 4.68 -20.18 -4.45
C LEU A 94 6.03 -20.89 -4.46
N VAL A 95 6.19 -21.81 -5.41
CA VAL A 95 7.49 -22.42 -5.71
C VAL A 95 7.86 -22.09 -7.15
N ASN A 96 9.07 -21.56 -7.34
CA ASN A 96 9.65 -21.38 -8.67
C ASN A 96 10.02 -22.76 -9.20
N THR A 97 9.36 -23.21 -10.27
CA THR A 97 9.53 -24.57 -10.79
C THR A 97 10.92 -24.81 -11.36
N ASN A 98 11.67 -23.78 -11.72
CA ASN A 98 13.03 -23.89 -12.25
C ASN A 98 14.10 -23.97 -11.18
N THR A 99 13.91 -23.28 -10.06
CA THR A 99 14.92 -23.17 -8.99
C THR A 99 14.53 -23.89 -7.71
N ASP A 100 13.27 -24.32 -7.59
CA ASP A 100 12.66 -24.88 -6.39
C ASP A 100 12.63 -23.92 -5.18
N ASP A 101 12.92 -22.64 -5.42
CA ASP A 101 12.82 -21.61 -4.37
C ASP A 101 11.37 -21.34 -4.01
N GLU A 102 11.10 -21.26 -2.71
CA GLU A 102 9.79 -20.96 -2.18
C GLU A 102 9.69 -19.49 -1.78
N VAL A 103 8.58 -18.86 -2.10
CA VAL A 103 8.31 -17.47 -1.73
C VAL A 103 6.85 -17.33 -1.29
N THR A 104 6.62 -16.49 -0.30
CA THR A 104 5.27 -16.21 0.20
C THR A 104 4.95 -14.75 -0.06
N TYR A 105 3.82 -14.52 -0.73
CA TYR A 105 3.31 -13.17 -1.01
C TYR A 105 1.89 -13.01 -0.47
N ARG A 106 1.60 -11.81 0.00
CA ARG A 106 0.23 -11.40 0.32
C ARG A 106 -0.20 -10.32 -0.66
N ILE A 107 -1.38 -10.45 -1.23
CA ILE A 107 -1.93 -9.48 -2.18
C ILE A 107 -2.65 -8.39 -1.41
N VAL A 108 -2.15 -7.16 -1.54
CA VAL A 108 -2.63 -5.99 -0.78
C VAL A 108 -2.91 -4.83 -1.73
N GLY A 109 -3.45 -3.73 -1.20
CA GLY A 109 -3.63 -2.49 -1.97
C GLY A 109 -2.30 -1.79 -2.22
N ASP A 110 -2.28 -0.87 -3.18
CA ASP A 110 -1.07 -0.15 -3.59
C ASP A 110 -0.37 0.55 -2.44
N ASP A 111 -1.12 1.14 -1.52
CA ASP A 111 -0.57 1.89 -0.39
C ASP A 111 0.11 1.00 0.66
N GLU A 112 -0.25 -0.27 0.71
CA GLU A 112 0.30 -1.22 1.67
C GLU A 112 1.44 -2.04 1.07
N ALA A 113 1.64 -1.99 -0.23
CA ALA A 113 2.62 -2.83 -0.93
C ALA A 113 4.04 -2.59 -0.42
N ASP A 114 4.73 -3.68 -0.10
CA ASP A 114 6.11 -3.68 0.37
C ASP A 114 6.73 -5.04 0.04
N ILE A 115 7.37 -5.13 -1.11
CA ILE A 115 7.86 -6.40 -1.62
C ILE A 115 8.90 -7.05 -0.70
N LYS A 116 9.65 -6.26 0.04
CA LYS A 116 10.65 -6.78 0.99
C LYS A 116 9.99 -7.61 2.09
N ASN A 117 8.76 -7.27 2.45
CA ASN A 117 7.98 -7.99 3.45
C ASN A 117 6.94 -8.92 2.85
N GLY A 118 7.05 -9.21 1.55
CA GLY A 118 6.14 -10.12 0.87
C GLY A 118 4.76 -9.54 0.56
N LEU A 119 4.60 -8.22 0.66
CA LEU A 119 3.34 -7.54 0.36
C LEU A 119 3.36 -7.02 -1.07
N ILE A 120 2.56 -7.62 -1.94
CA ILE A 120 2.52 -7.22 -3.36
C ILE A 120 1.21 -6.51 -3.68
N SER A 121 1.31 -5.48 -4.52
CA SER A 121 0.13 -4.76 -4.97
C SER A 121 -0.78 -5.66 -5.82
N VAL A 122 -2.08 -5.53 -5.62
CA VAL A 122 -3.10 -6.20 -6.45
C VAL A 122 -2.93 -5.88 -7.93
N ASN A 123 -2.32 -4.75 -8.25
CA ASN A 123 -2.05 -4.30 -9.63
C ASN A 123 -0.69 -4.76 -10.17
N SER A 124 0.12 -5.45 -9.36
CA SER A 124 1.41 -5.96 -9.82
C SER A 124 1.24 -7.12 -10.80
N PRO A 125 2.24 -7.36 -11.68
CA PRO A 125 2.18 -8.48 -12.62
C PRO A 125 2.01 -9.83 -11.93
N ILE A 126 2.68 -10.05 -10.79
CA ILE A 126 2.57 -11.30 -10.02
C ILE A 126 1.15 -11.48 -9.51
N ALA A 127 0.59 -10.45 -8.85
CA ALA A 127 -0.75 -10.51 -8.31
C ALA A 127 -1.82 -10.72 -9.41
N ARG A 128 -1.66 -10.06 -10.55
CA ARG A 128 -2.56 -10.23 -11.70
C ARG A 128 -2.51 -11.64 -12.27
N GLY A 129 -1.32 -12.23 -12.32
CA GLY A 129 -1.15 -13.60 -12.78
C GLY A 129 -1.72 -14.64 -11.83
N LEU A 130 -1.73 -14.35 -10.53
CA LEU A 130 -2.24 -15.26 -9.50
C LEU A 130 -3.74 -15.15 -9.28
N GLY A 131 -4.34 -13.99 -9.51
CA GLY A 131 -5.74 -13.75 -9.22
C GLY A 131 -6.68 -14.77 -9.87
N GLY A 132 -7.54 -15.37 -9.06
CA GLY A 132 -8.50 -16.38 -9.52
C GLY A 132 -7.94 -17.76 -9.71
N LYS A 133 -6.63 -17.95 -9.56
CA LYS A 133 -6.00 -19.27 -9.63
C LYS A 133 -6.20 -20.03 -8.32
N GLU A 134 -5.92 -21.33 -8.35
CA GLU A 134 -6.15 -22.22 -7.21
C GLU A 134 -4.87 -22.93 -6.81
N VAL A 135 -4.89 -23.55 -5.63
CA VAL A 135 -3.83 -24.44 -5.17
C VAL A 135 -3.57 -25.50 -6.26
N ASP A 136 -2.31 -25.82 -6.47
CA ASP A 136 -1.77 -26.74 -7.48
C ASP A 136 -1.75 -26.18 -8.91
N ASP A 137 -2.30 -24.99 -9.16
CA ASP A 137 -2.17 -24.34 -10.46
C ASP A 137 -0.72 -23.89 -10.70
N VAL A 138 -0.31 -23.97 -11.97
CA VAL A 138 0.98 -23.48 -12.44
C VAL A 138 0.73 -22.22 -13.26
N VAL A 139 1.44 -21.16 -12.95
CA VAL A 139 1.27 -19.86 -13.62
C VAL A 139 2.60 -19.35 -14.18
N ASN A 140 2.54 -18.73 -15.34
CA ASN A 140 3.69 -18.06 -15.96
C ASN A 140 3.52 -16.56 -15.77
N ILE A 141 4.50 -15.93 -15.13
CA ILE A 141 4.47 -14.51 -14.83
C ILE A 141 5.61 -13.80 -15.53
N ALA A 142 5.28 -12.78 -16.31
CA ALA A 142 6.27 -11.93 -16.95
C ALA A 142 6.89 -11.00 -15.91
N THR A 143 8.21 -11.07 -15.75
CA THR A 143 8.97 -10.18 -14.87
C THR A 143 10.01 -9.43 -15.72
N PRO A 144 10.62 -8.35 -15.18
CA PRO A 144 11.71 -7.67 -15.90
C PRO A 144 12.88 -8.58 -16.27
N GLY A 145 13.11 -9.63 -15.50
CA GLY A 145 14.16 -10.63 -15.77
C GLY A 145 13.73 -11.77 -16.71
N GLY A 146 12.50 -11.71 -17.25
CA GLY A 146 11.93 -12.74 -18.11
C GLY A 146 10.73 -13.43 -17.49
N ALA A 147 10.18 -14.42 -18.18
CA ALA A 147 9.03 -15.18 -17.66
C ALA A 147 9.49 -16.16 -16.59
N VAL A 148 8.76 -16.21 -15.47
CA VAL A 148 9.00 -17.13 -14.35
C VAL A 148 7.76 -17.99 -14.18
N GLU A 149 7.96 -19.31 -14.04
CA GLU A 149 6.89 -20.26 -13.79
C GLU A 149 6.82 -20.56 -12.30
N PHE A 150 5.64 -20.37 -11.71
CA PHE A 150 5.38 -20.67 -10.32
C PHE A 150 4.26 -21.70 -10.17
N GLU A 151 4.42 -22.59 -9.21
CA GLU A 151 3.36 -23.48 -8.76
C GLU A 151 2.77 -22.93 -7.45
N ILE A 152 1.45 -22.89 -7.35
CA ILE A 152 0.75 -22.44 -6.14
C ILE A 152 0.67 -23.62 -5.18
N ILE A 153 1.39 -23.54 -4.06
CA ILE A 153 1.46 -24.61 -3.07
C ILE A 153 0.36 -24.47 -2.04
N GLU A 154 0.09 -23.26 -1.61
CA GLU A 154 -0.86 -22.99 -0.53
C GLU A 154 -1.50 -21.62 -0.71
N VAL A 155 -2.77 -21.51 -0.38
CA VAL A 155 -3.51 -20.24 -0.35
C VAL A 155 -4.15 -20.12 1.03
N GLU A 156 -3.78 -19.08 1.77
CA GLU A 156 -4.28 -18.82 3.11
C GLU A 156 -5.07 -17.51 3.16
N TYR A 157 -6.15 -17.52 3.92
CA TYR A 157 -6.98 -16.33 4.18
C TYR A 157 -6.76 -15.91 5.64
N VAL A 158 -5.58 -15.33 5.91
CA VAL A 158 -5.15 -14.98 7.29
C VAL A 158 -4.92 -13.49 7.52
#